data_9c5ce1dde079f81ac62dc859b5bfb278
#
_entry.id   9c5ce1dde079f81ac62dc859b5bfb278
#
_cell.length_a   1.000
_cell.length_b   1.000
_cell.length_c   1.000
_cell.angle_alpha   90.00
_cell.angle_beta   90.00
_cell.angle_gamma   90.00
#
_symmetry.space_group_name_H-M   'P 1'
#
loop_
_entity.id
_entity.type
_entity.pdbx_description
1 polymer ?
#
loop_
_entity_poly.entity_id
_entity_poly.type
_entity_poly.pdbx_seq_one_letter_code
_entity_poly.pdbx_strand_id
1 'polypeptide(L)'
;TYDGTGGIRLTLPNRLMLALTQGEMKFLLSQDISSDSRILLNREILGRVNKIAPFLAYDEDPYIVVSEGKLYWIIDAYTLSSNYPYSQPISKNSTTNYIRNSVKVIIDAYNGTTDFYIADESDPIIKTYANVFKTLFKPLSSMPDDLRAHLRYPQTLFDIQAEIYTRYHIRDSKEFYNKSDVWDIATQIYGVSGTTTETMEVESSYLIMKLPDSDEEEFILMVPFTPQGKNNMISWFAVKNDGENYGQLKLYSFPSGKIVEGPMQIEGIISQDVAIGNEINLLQSGGNSQVVRGNMLIIPVEDSILYVEPIYLRASNASALPELKKVIVFYKNQVVMEDSLEKSLARIFPEKRAEAPETPEVPQVPGTQQPPATGGEMPEGSVAELITRANDVFNQAQEAQRAGNWALYGEKINELETILRKLNDLNAAQ
;
A
#
# COMPACT_ATOMS: atom_id res chain seq x y z
N THR A 1 26.15 -4.79 -17.40
CA THR A 1 26.77 -6.12 -17.14
C THR A 1 26.63 -6.44 -15.68
N TYR A 2 26.21 -7.67 -15.35
CA TYR A 2 26.15 -8.14 -13.95
C TYR A 2 27.59 -8.35 -13.44
N ASP A 3 27.95 -7.70 -12.35
CA ASP A 3 29.25 -7.79 -11.69
C ASP A 3 29.18 -8.42 -10.27
N GLY A 4 28.02 -8.98 -9.94
CA GLY A 4 27.76 -9.61 -8.64
C GLY A 4 28.48 -10.95 -8.44
N THR A 5 28.42 -11.42 -7.19
CA THR A 5 29.04 -12.70 -6.77
C THR A 5 28.12 -13.91 -6.93
N GLY A 6 26.82 -13.69 -7.23
CA GLY A 6 25.83 -14.73 -7.36
C GLY A 6 26.02 -15.64 -8.57
N GLY A 7 25.32 -16.78 -8.57
CA GLY A 7 25.33 -17.73 -9.68
C GLY A 7 26.55 -18.67 -9.72
N ILE A 8 26.51 -19.55 -10.71
CA ILE A 8 27.54 -20.59 -10.93
C ILE A 8 28.49 -20.11 -12.04
N ARG A 9 29.79 -20.08 -11.77
CA ARG A 9 30.79 -19.78 -12.80
C ARG A 9 30.73 -20.84 -13.91
N LEU A 10 30.82 -20.38 -15.16
CA LEU A 10 30.76 -21.24 -16.33
C LEU A 10 32.16 -21.79 -16.72
N THR A 11 32.83 -22.40 -15.75
CA THR A 11 34.04 -23.22 -16.02
C THR A 11 33.68 -24.38 -16.93
N LEU A 12 34.67 -24.97 -17.61
CA LEU A 12 34.44 -26.04 -18.60
C LEU A 12 33.66 -27.25 -17.99
N PRO A 13 33.96 -27.73 -16.77
CA PRO A 13 33.14 -28.77 -16.13
C PRO A 13 31.71 -28.34 -15.88
N ASN A 14 31.48 -27.11 -15.41
CA ASN A 14 30.14 -26.60 -15.14
C ASN A 14 29.33 -26.42 -16.43
N ARG A 15 29.98 -25.98 -17.53
CA ARG A 15 29.36 -25.89 -18.86
C ARG A 15 28.92 -27.28 -19.36
N LEU A 16 29.75 -28.29 -19.18
CA LEU A 16 29.39 -29.67 -19.54
C LEU A 16 28.19 -30.17 -18.72
N MET A 17 28.23 -30.00 -17.42
CA MET A 17 27.13 -30.39 -16.54
C MET A 17 25.83 -29.67 -16.90
N LEU A 18 25.88 -28.38 -17.17
CA LEU A 18 24.72 -27.57 -17.58
C LEU A 18 24.18 -28.01 -18.95
N ALA A 19 25.07 -28.28 -19.91
CA ALA A 19 24.68 -28.77 -21.23
C ALA A 19 23.89 -30.09 -21.12
N LEU A 20 24.34 -31.00 -20.24
CA LEU A 20 23.67 -32.27 -19.99
C LEU A 20 22.35 -32.11 -19.23
N THR A 21 22.33 -31.27 -18.16
CA THR A 21 21.16 -31.13 -17.30
C THR A 21 20.05 -30.29 -17.90
N GLN A 22 20.40 -29.29 -18.73
CA GLN A 22 19.43 -28.43 -19.41
C GLN A 22 19.12 -28.88 -20.85
N GLY A 23 19.86 -29.88 -21.37
CA GLY A 23 19.70 -30.33 -22.75
C GLY A 23 20.16 -29.34 -23.81
N GLU A 24 20.97 -28.34 -23.44
CA GLU A 24 21.36 -27.23 -24.30
C GLU A 24 22.86 -27.23 -24.62
N MET A 25 23.23 -27.74 -25.79
CA MET A 25 24.62 -27.77 -26.26
C MET A 25 25.26 -26.39 -26.45
N LYS A 26 24.45 -25.34 -26.52
CA LYS A 26 24.95 -23.94 -26.60
C LYS A 26 25.88 -23.55 -25.44
N PHE A 27 25.71 -24.14 -24.27
CA PHE A 27 26.62 -23.91 -23.13
C PHE A 27 28.06 -24.33 -23.42
N LEU A 28 28.28 -25.32 -24.29
CA LEU A 28 29.62 -25.78 -24.68
C LEU A 28 30.17 -25.05 -25.90
N LEU A 29 29.30 -24.76 -26.87
CA LEU A 29 29.71 -24.33 -28.22
C LEU A 29 29.75 -22.82 -28.39
N SER A 30 29.06 -22.04 -27.52
CA SER A 30 29.03 -20.57 -27.67
C SER A 30 30.38 -19.96 -27.34
N GLN A 31 30.85 -19.08 -28.24
CA GLN A 31 32.04 -18.27 -28.05
C GLN A 31 31.81 -17.06 -27.15
N ASP A 32 30.54 -16.69 -26.91
CA ASP A 32 30.16 -15.57 -26.05
C ASP A 32 30.28 -15.91 -24.54
N ILE A 33 30.48 -17.19 -24.21
CA ILE A 33 30.61 -17.66 -22.83
C ILE A 33 32.10 -17.82 -22.49
N SER A 34 32.57 -16.99 -21.56
CA SER A 34 33.92 -17.10 -21.00
C SER A 34 33.93 -17.90 -19.67
N SER A 35 35.11 -18.21 -19.14
CA SER A 35 35.28 -18.83 -17.81
C SER A 35 34.78 -17.96 -16.66
N ASP A 36 34.70 -16.63 -16.89
CA ASP A 36 34.24 -15.68 -15.89
C ASP A 36 32.72 -15.40 -15.97
N SER A 37 32.09 -15.88 -17.06
CA SER A 37 30.63 -15.83 -17.21
C SER A 37 29.95 -16.62 -16.08
N ARG A 38 28.82 -16.13 -15.63
CA ARG A 38 28.02 -16.79 -14.56
C ARG A 38 26.61 -17.06 -15.07
N ILE A 39 26.07 -18.20 -14.71
CA ILE A 39 24.66 -18.49 -14.93
C ILE A 39 23.87 -18.26 -13.63
N LEU A 40 22.79 -17.51 -13.73
CA LEU A 40 21.85 -17.27 -12.63
C LEU A 40 20.65 -18.21 -12.82
N LEU A 41 20.56 -19.23 -11.97
CA LEU A 41 19.46 -20.20 -11.95
C LEU A 41 18.47 -19.87 -10.83
N ASN A 42 17.22 -20.33 -10.99
CA ASN A 42 16.17 -20.16 -9.99
C ASN A 42 16.03 -18.70 -9.52
N ARG A 43 15.86 -17.78 -10.48
CA ARG A 43 15.76 -16.35 -10.20
C ARG A 43 14.39 -15.94 -9.65
N GLU A 44 13.37 -16.71 -9.96
CA GLU A 44 12.05 -16.54 -9.36
C GLU A 44 12.16 -16.92 -7.87
N ILE A 45 11.77 -15.97 -6.99
CA ILE A 45 12.12 -16.02 -5.55
C ILE A 45 11.33 -17.10 -4.80
N LEU A 46 10.02 -17.28 -5.08
CA LEU A 46 9.21 -18.32 -4.44
C LEU A 46 9.65 -19.72 -4.86
N GLY A 47 9.93 -19.93 -6.15
CA GLY A 47 10.48 -21.21 -6.65
C GLY A 47 11.87 -21.50 -6.08
N ARG A 48 12.68 -20.46 -5.80
CA ARG A 48 13.98 -20.60 -5.15
C ARG A 48 13.84 -21.13 -3.73
N VAL A 49 13.02 -20.49 -2.89
CA VAL A 49 12.86 -20.89 -1.49
C VAL A 49 12.18 -22.25 -1.37
N ASN A 50 11.20 -22.55 -2.24
CA ASN A 50 10.56 -23.86 -2.33
C ASN A 50 11.55 -24.99 -2.65
N LYS A 51 12.58 -24.72 -3.47
CA LYS A 51 13.64 -25.71 -3.75
C LYS A 51 14.59 -25.92 -2.59
N ILE A 52 14.81 -24.87 -1.77
CA ILE A 52 15.73 -24.93 -0.61
C ILE A 52 15.04 -25.61 0.57
N ALA A 53 13.80 -25.19 0.89
CA ALA A 53 13.04 -25.70 2.03
C ALA A 53 11.58 -26.04 1.64
N PRO A 54 11.35 -27.14 0.89
CA PRO A 54 10.03 -27.51 0.36
C PRO A 54 9.04 -27.97 1.45
N PHE A 55 9.47 -28.08 2.68
CA PHE A 55 8.67 -28.48 3.85
C PHE A 55 8.03 -27.27 4.57
N LEU A 56 8.33 -26.05 4.14
CA LEU A 56 7.66 -24.83 4.58
C LEU A 56 6.59 -24.41 3.55
N ALA A 57 5.53 -23.76 4.01
CA ALA A 57 4.63 -23.02 3.13
C ALA A 57 5.07 -21.56 3.08
N TYR A 58 4.95 -20.92 1.93
CA TYR A 58 5.39 -19.55 1.72
C TYR A 58 4.21 -18.66 1.44
N ASP A 59 4.28 -17.42 1.96
CA ASP A 59 3.33 -16.38 1.61
C ASP A 59 3.43 -16.03 0.12
N GLU A 60 2.31 -15.78 -0.52
CA GLU A 60 2.23 -15.44 -1.94
C GLU A 60 2.55 -13.96 -2.21
N ASP A 61 2.69 -13.14 -1.14
CA ASP A 61 2.99 -11.71 -1.22
C ASP A 61 4.39 -11.37 -0.67
N PRO A 62 5.48 -11.73 -1.37
CA PRO A 62 6.82 -11.29 -1.03
C PRO A 62 6.96 -9.78 -1.25
N TYR A 63 7.61 -9.09 -0.34
CA TYR A 63 7.81 -7.65 -0.45
C TYR A 63 9.29 -7.27 -0.49
N ILE A 64 9.59 -6.17 -1.20
CA ILE A 64 10.94 -5.66 -1.38
C ILE A 64 11.21 -4.50 -0.43
N VAL A 65 12.40 -4.48 0.15
CA VAL A 65 12.86 -3.43 1.05
C VAL A 65 14.23 -2.91 0.65
N VAL A 66 14.52 -1.66 1.03
CA VAL A 66 15.84 -1.05 0.87
C VAL A 66 16.53 -1.05 2.22
N SER A 67 17.65 -1.73 2.33
CA SER A 67 18.47 -1.77 3.55
C SER A 67 19.92 -1.48 3.19
N GLU A 68 20.53 -0.50 3.86
CA GLU A 68 21.92 -0.07 3.62
C GLU A 68 22.27 0.15 2.13
N GLY A 69 21.32 0.73 1.37
CA GLY A 69 21.47 1.00 -0.07
C GLY A 69 21.39 -0.22 -0.98
N LYS A 70 20.95 -1.37 -0.47
CA LYS A 70 20.72 -2.61 -1.23
C LYS A 70 19.25 -3.00 -1.18
N LEU A 71 18.82 -3.79 -2.18
CA LEU A 71 17.48 -4.32 -2.27
C LEU A 71 17.45 -5.75 -1.73
N TYR A 72 16.46 -6.01 -0.86
CA TYR A 72 16.19 -7.34 -0.32
C TYR A 72 14.71 -7.69 -0.49
N TRP A 73 14.45 -8.95 -0.81
CA TRP A 73 13.12 -9.52 -0.71
C TRP A 73 12.93 -10.14 0.66
N ILE A 74 11.75 -9.90 1.23
CA ILE A 74 11.30 -10.56 2.46
C ILE A 74 10.13 -11.45 2.09
N ILE A 75 10.18 -12.71 2.55
CA ILE A 75 9.12 -13.70 2.34
C ILE A 75 8.76 -14.29 3.69
N ASP A 76 7.46 -14.26 4.01
CA ASP A 76 6.94 -14.95 5.17
C ASP A 76 6.82 -16.45 4.88
N ALA A 77 7.20 -17.27 5.86
CA ALA A 77 7.10 -18.71 5.71
C ALA A 77 6.44 -19.34 6.93
N TYR A 78 5.62 -20.35 6.67
CA TYR A 78 4.74 -20.96 7.65
C TYR A 78 5.11 -22.42 7.87
N THR A 79 4.94 -22.85 9.13
CA THR A 79 4.81 -24.25 9.49
C THR A 79 3.34 -24.62 9.56
N LEU A 80 2.98 -25.75 8.99
CA LEU A 80 1.60 -26.22 8.87
C LEU A 80 1.43 -27.62 9.46
N SER A 81 0.23 -27.90 9.98
CA SER A 81 -0.18 -29.26 10.33
C SER A 81 -1.70 -29.42 10.18
N SER A 82 -2.15 -30.63 9.88
CA SER A 82 -3.56 -31.03 9.85
C SER A 82 -3.96 -31.90 11.05
N ASN A 83 -3.05 -32.08 12.00
CA ASN A 83 -3.20 -33.05 13.08
C ASN A 83 -3.29 -32.43 14.47
N TYR A 84 -3.56 -31.10 14.57
CA TYR A 84 -3.67 -30.45 15.87
C TYR A 84 -5.03 -30.81 16.51
N PRO A 85 -5.05 -31.37 17.72
CA PRO A 85 -6.29 -31.83 18.33
C PRO A 85 -7.26 -30.67 18.63
N TYR A 86 -8.53 -30.86 18.32
CA TYR A 86 -9.65 -29.94 18.61
C TYR A 86 -9.52 -28.54 17.97
N SER A 87 -8.60 -28.36 17.02
CA SER A 87 -8.45 -27.12 16.32
C SER A 87 -9.34 -27.07 15.06
N GLN A 88 -9.92 -25.92 14.82
CA GLN A 88 -10.69 -25.65 13.60
C GLN A 88 -9.75 -25.53 12.39
N PRO A 89 -10.16 -26.00 11.19
CA PRO A 89 -9.43 -25.73 9.95
C PRO A 89 -9.30 -24.23 9.68
N ILE A 90 -8.19 -23.83 9.06
CA ILE A 90 -7.89 -22.43 8.69
C ILE A 90 -8.85 -21.84 7.65
N SER A 91 -9.54 -22.70 6.88
CA SER A 91 -10.63 -22.30 5.97
C SER A 91 -11.58 -23.47 5.74
N LYS A 92 -12.78 -23.17 5.20
CA LYS A 92 -13.85 -24.16 4.96
C LYS A 92 -13.42 -25.34 4.10
N ASN A 93 -12.45 -25.12 3.19
CA ASN A 93 -11.99 -26.14 2.23
C ASN A 93 -10.61 -26.69 2.57
N SER A 94 -10.06 -26.36 3.72
CA SER A 94 -8.72 -26.79 4.16
C SER A 94 -8.82 -27.91 5.19
N THR A 95 -7.86 -28.82 5.16
CA THR A 95 -7.61 -29.78 6.26
C THR A 95 -6.59 -29.25 7.25
N THR A 96 -5.84 -28.21 6.89
CA THR A 96 -4.84 -27.57 7.76
C THR A 96 -5.55 -26.90 8.92
N ASN A 97 -5.12 -27.23 10.14
CA ASN A 97 -5.69 -26.70 11.37
C ASN A 97 -4.63 -26.17 12.38
N TYR A 98 -3.41 -26.00 11.89
CA TYR A 98 -2.30 -25.39 12.60
C TYR A 98 -1.48 -24.59 11.60
N ILE A 99 -1.24 -23.32 11.87
CA ILE A 99 -0.40 -22.44 11.09
C ILE A 99 0.37 -21.49 12.02
N ARG A 100 1.67 -21.33 11.77
CA ARG A 100 2.49 -20.30 12.43
C ARG A 100 3.44 -19.67 11.45
N ASN A 101 3.62 -18.37 11.54
CA ASN A 101 4.65 -17.65 10.82
C ASN A 101 6.00 -17.82 11.54
N SER A 102 6.57 -19.01 11.43
CA SER A 102 7.75 -19.41 12.18
C SER A 102 9.06 -19.00 11.55
N VAL A 103 9.05 -18.57 10.28
CA VAL A 103 10.26 -18.23 9.54
C VAL A 103 10.06 -16.96 8.71
N LYS A 104 11.07 -16.09 8.73
CA LYS A 104 11.24 -14.96 7.82
C LYS A 104 12.40 -15.27 6.89
N VAL A 105 12.19 -15.18 5.58
CA VAL A 105 13.22 -15.45 4.58
C VAL A 105 13.67 -14.15 3.95
N ILE A 106 14.98 -13.90 3.96
CA ILE A 106 15.60 -12.71 3.35
C ILE A 106 16.39 -13.15 2.12
N ILE A 107 16.15 -12.48 0.99
CA ILE A 107 16.87 -12.74 -0.26
C ILE A 107 17.50 -11.45 -0.76
N ASP A 108 18.84 -11.44 -0.89
CA ASP A 108 19.56 -10.37 -1.60
C ASP A 108 19.09 -10.33 -3.06
N ALA A 109 18.46 -9.25 -3.49
CA ALA A 109 17.87 -9.14 -4.82
C ALA A 109 18.92 -9.13 -5.93
N TYR A 110 20.18 -8.77 -5.61
CA TYR A 110 21.27 -8.68 -6.56
C TYR A 110 22.08 -9.98 -6.68
N ASN A 111 22.50 -10.55 -5.54
CA ASN A 111 23.33 -11.76 -5.49
C ASN A 111 22.51 -13.05 -5.32
N GLY A 112 21.29 -12.94 -4.83
CA GLY A 112 20.39 -14.07 -4.60
C GLY A 112 20.79 -14.94 -3.40
N THR A 113 21.58 -14.46 -2.47
CA THR A 113 21.79 -15.14 -1.18
C THR A 113 20.48 -15.23 -0.44
N THR A 114 20.21 -16.34 0.21
CA THR A 114 18.92 -16.63 0.85
C THR A 114 19.17 -17.08 2.28
N ASP A 115 18.62 -16.35 3.24
CA ASP A 115 18.75 -16.60 4.67
C ASP A 115 17.37 -16.87 5.29
N PHE A 116 17.28 -17.90 6.11
CA PHE A 116 16.07 -18.31 6.82
C PHE A 116 16.21 -17.98 8.30
N TYR A 117 15.39 -17.07 8.82
CA TYR A 117 15.42 -16.65 10.21
C TYR A 117 14.22 -17.21 10.97
N ILE A 118 14.47 -17.88 12.11
CA ILE A 118 13.40 -18.38 12.98
C ILE A 118 12.77 -17.19 13.70
N ALA A 119 11.49 -16.91 13.34
CA ALA A 119 10.72 -15.81 13.92
C ALA A 119 9.93 -16.24 15.17
N ASP A 120 9.50 -17.50 15.25
CA ASP A 120 8.80 -18.06 16.40
C ASP A 120 9.58 -19.25 16.97
N GLU A 121 10.43 -18.97 17.95
CA GLU A 121 11.17 -20.01 18.64
C GLU A 121 10.31 -20.92 19.53
N SER A 122 9.04 -20.60 19.76
CA SER A 122 8.12 -21.45 20.54
C SER A 122 7.55 -22.60 19.73
N ASP A 123 7.53 -22.50 18.39
CA ASP A 123 6.95 -23.49 17.50
C ASP A 123 7.71 -24.83 17.51
N PRO A 124 7.08 -25.94 17.92
CA PRO A 124 7.73 -27.26 17.97
C PRO A 124 8.12 -27.80 16.59
N ILE A 125 7.40 -27.41 15.53
CA ILE A 125 7.67 -27.90 14.17
C ILE A 125 8.96 -27.26 13.66
N ILE A 126 9.12 -25.94 13.77
CA ILE A 126 10.37 -25.29 13.34
C ILE A 126 11.56 -25.72 14.18
N LYS A 127 11.39 -25.95 15.48
CA LYS A 127 12.45 -26.52 16.33
C LYS A 127 12.93 -27.87 15.81
N THR A 128 12.00 -28.70 15.36
CA THR A 128 12.33 -30.02 14.79
C THR A 128 13.10 -29.86 13.49
N TYR A 129 12.65 -29.00 12.58
CA TYR A 129 13.37 -28.72 11.34
C TYR A 129 14.75 -28.13 11.57
N ALA A 130 14.88 -27.19 12.52
CA ALA A 130 16.17 -26.59 12.87
C ALA A 130 17.17 -27.62 13.42
N ASN A 131 16.71 -28.62 14.16
CA ASN A 131 17.54 -29.74 14.64
C ASN A 131 17.98 -30.67 13.50
N VAL A 132 17.15 -30.86 12.49
CA VAL A 132 17.47 -31.69 11.31
C VAL A 132 18.41 -30.93 10.37
N PHE A 133 18.10 -29.67 10.07
CA PHE A 133 18.81 -28.82 9.12
C PHE A 133 19.64 -27.74 9.84
N LYS A 134 20.66 -28.13 10.60
CA LYS A 134 21.43 -27.28 11.52
C LYS A 134 22.07 -26.04 10.88
N THR A 135 22.30 -26.05 9.57
CA THR A 135 22.97 -24.94 8.85
C THR A 135 22.01 -24.07 8.04
N LEU A 136 20.73 -24.45 7.98
CA LEU A 136 19.74 -23.74 7.17
C LEU A 136 19.17 -22.52 7.91
N PHE A 137 18.87 -22.69 9.18
CA PHE A 137 18.17 -21.68 9.96
C PHE A 137 19.09 -20.86 10.82
N LYS A 138 18.83 -19.57 10.92
CA LYS A 138 19.48 -18.60 11.78
C LYS A 138 18.50 -18.09 12.84
N PRO A 139 18.95 -17.72 14.06
CA PRO A 139 18.06 -17.07 15.01
C PRO A 139 17.70 -15.65 14.52
N LEU A 140 16.48 -15.19 14.81
CA LEU A 140 16.02 -13.85 14.42
C LEU A 140 16.92 -12.74 14.99
N SER A 141 17.51 -12.96 16.17
CA SER A 141 18.45 -12.04 16.81
C SER A 141 19.73 -11.77 15.99
N SER A 142 20.05 -12.64 15.03
CA SER A 142 21.20 -12.45 14.13
C SER A 142 20.84 -11.69 12.84
N MET A 143 19.57 -11.34 12.65
CA MET A 143 19.16 -10.50 11.54
C MET A 143 19.65 -9.06 11.75
N PRO A 144 20.20 -8.40 10.71
CA PRO A 144 20.56 -6.99 10.80
C PRO A 144 19.37 -6.14 11.28
N ASP A 145 19.64 -5.20 12.19
CA ASP A 145 18.59 -4.38 12.82
C ASP A 145 17.76 -3.59 11.80
N ASP A 146 18.42 -3.07 10.76
CA ASP A 146 17.76 -2.35 9.68
C ASP A 146 16.77 -3.26 8.92
N LEU A 147 17.15 -4.50 8.57
CA LEU A 147 16.22 -5.46 7.95
C LEU A 147 15.10 -5.87 8.90
N ARG A 148 15.42 -6.01 10.20
CA ARG A 148 14.43 -6.36 11.22
C ARG A 148 13.36 -5.27 11.38
N ALA A 149 13.74 -3.99 11.25
CA ALA A 149 12.82 -2.87 11.28
C ALA A 149 11.81 -2.85 10.10
N HIS A 150 12.10 -3.57 9.01
CA HIS A 150 11.20 -3.70 7.86
C HIS A 150 10.26 -4.92 7.94
N LEU A 151 10.32 -5.72 9.01
CA LEU A 151 9.42 -6.86 9.17
C LEU A 151 7.99 -6.35 9.41
N ARG A 152 7.04 -6.97 8.71
CA ARG A 152 5.61 -6.76 8.92
C ARG A 152 4.91 -8.06 9.32
N TYR A 153 3.80 -7.94 10.02
CA TYR A 153 2.96 -9.08 10.32
C TYR A 153 2.26 -9.56 9.04
N PRO A 154 2.33 -10.85 8.67
CA PRO A 154 1.82 -11.31 7.39
C PRO A 154 0.30 -11.22 7.32
N GLN A 155 -0.20 -10.63 6.24
CA GLN A 155 -1.63 -10.42 6.00
C GLN A 155 -2.39 -11.74 5.98
N THR A 156 -1.86 -12.76 5.29
CA THR A 156 -2.48 -14.11 5.22
C THR A 156 -2.76 -14.69 6.61
N LEU A 157 -1.79 -14.59 7.54
CA LEU A 157 -2.00 -15.09 8.91
C LEU A 157 -3.02 -14.24 9.67
N PHE A 158 -2.97 -12.93 9.50
CA PHE A 158 -3.92 -12.01 10.13
C PHE A 158 -5.36 -12.26 9.65
N ASP A 159 -5.57 -12.45 8.36
CA ASP A 159 -6.90 -12.72 7.78
C ASP A 159 -7.48 -14.04 8.31
N ILE A 160 -6.66 -15.08 8.41
CA ILE A 160 -7.07 -16.35 9.05
C ILE A 160 -7.47 -16.13 10.51
N GLN A 161 -6.69 -15.34 11.27
CA GLN A 161 -6.99 -15.04 12.66
C GLN A 161 -8.27 -14.19 12.79
N ALA A 162 -8.46 -13.22 11.91
CA ALA A 162 -9.67 -12.39 11.88
C ALA A 162 -10.92 -13.24 11.60
N GLU A 163 -10.87 -14.10 10.57
CA GLU A 163 -11.98 -15.02 10.25
C GLU A 163 -12.33 -15.94 11.46
N ILE A 164 -11.31 -16.50 12.09
CA ILE A 164 -11.52 -17.34 13.29
C ILE A 164 -12.11 -16.52 14.43
N TYR A 165 -11.65 -15.28 14.61
CA TYR A 165 -12.08 -14.41 15.70
C TYR A 165 -13.55 -13.98 15.57
N THR A 166 -14.13 -13.99 14.37
CA THR A 166 -15.57 -13.72 14.14
C THR A 166 -16.48 -14.60 15.03
N ARG A 167 -15.98 -15.72 15.51
CA ARG A 167 -16.70 -16.67 16.38
C ARG A 167 -16.06 -16.78 17.76
N TYR A 168 -14.73 -16.74 17.86
CA TYR A 168 -14.02 -16.99 19.12
C TYR A 168 -13.98 -15.78 20.06
N HIS A 169 -14.54 -14.63 19.67
CA HIS A 169 -14.81 -13.52 20.58
C HIS A 169 -15.94 -13.85 21.58
N ILE A 170 -16.83 -14.80 21.24
CA ILE A 170 -17.97 -15.24 22.08
C ILE A 170 -17.44 -16.03 23.26
N ARG A 171 -17.64 -15.50 24.49
CA ARG A 171 -17.13 -16.09 25.73
C ARG A 171 -18.13 -17.02 26.39
N ASP A 172 -19.43 -16.78 26.21
CA ASP A 172 -20.47 -17.65 26.75
C ASP A 172 -20.60 -18.92 25.90
N SER A 173 -20.50 -20.09 26.56
CA SER A 173 -20.52 -21.38 25.87
C SER A 173 -21.86 -21.72 25.20
N LYS A 174 -22.98 -21.21 25.74
CA LYS A 174 -24.31 -21.41 25.16
C LYS A 174 -24.53 -20.53 23.94
N GLU A 175 -24.06 -19.26 24.00
CA GLU A 175 -24.08 -18.34 22.87
C GLU A 175 -23.17 -18.85 21.77
N PHE A 176 -21.96 -19.32 22.10
CA PHE A 176 -21.04 -19.94 21.16
C PHE A 176 -21.65 -21.15 20.45
N TYR A 177 -22.29 -22.04 21.20
CA TYR A 177 -22.96 -23.24 20.66
C TYR A 177 -24.13 -22.85 19.74
N ASN A 178 -24.95 -21.89 20.17
CA ASN A 178 -26.10 -21.42 19.39
C ASN A 178 -25.75 -20.48 18.26
N LYS A 179 -24.50 -20.02 18.18
CA LYS A 179 -24.03 -19.04 17.18
C LYS A 179 -24.87 -17.74 17.21
N SER A 180 -25.24 -17.26 18.41
CA SER A 180 -26.19 -16.16 18.57
C SER A 180 -25.54 -14.77 18.43
N ASP A 181 -24.22 -14.65 18.53
CA ASP A 181 -23.48 -13.40 18.42
C ASP A 181 -22.27 -13.54 17.47
N VAL A 182 -22.46 -14.18 16.34
CA VAL A 182 -21.40 -14.32 15.34
C VAL A 182 -21.21 -13.00 14.59
N TRP A 183 -19.96 -12.69 14.30
CA TRP A 183 -19.61 -11.54 13.47
C TRP A 183 -19.23 -12.00 12.05
N ASP A 184 -19.22 -11.05 11.14
CA ASP A 184 -18.68 -11.19 9.79
C ASP A 184 -17.59 -10.11 9.59
N ILE A 185 -16.62 -10.37 8.72
CA ILE A 185 -15.77 -9.30 8.18
C ILE A 185 -16.68 -8.36 7.39
N ALA A 186 -16.53 -7.05 7.59
CA ALA A 186 -17.37 -6.07 6.92
C ALA A 186 -17.25 -6.22 5.39
N THR A 187 -18.34 -5.97 4.68
CA THR A 187 -18.38 -6.08 3.22
C THR A 187 -18.39 -4.71 2.55
N GLN A 188 -17.89 -4.65 1.33
CA GLN A 188 -17.82 -3.44 0.49
C GLN A 188 -18.25 -3.76 -0.94
N ILE A 189 -18.49 -2.72 -1.74
CA ILE A 189 -18.62 -2.82 -3.18
C ILE A 189 -17.25 -2.66 -3.81
N TYR A 190 -16.85 -3.61 -4.65
CA TYR A 190 -15.56 -3.59 -5.33
C TYR A 190 -15.68 -3.97 -6.79
N GLY A 191 -14.80 -3.43 -7.64
CA GLY A 191 -14.67 -3.83 -9.03
C GLY A 191 -15.43 -2.96 -10.02
N VAL A 192 -15.81 -3.52 -11.16
CA VAL A 192 -16.37 -2.76 -12.29
C VAL A 192 -17.81 -2.35 -12.02
N SER A 193 -18.04 -1.06 -11.98
CA SER A 193 -19.39 -0.49 -11.82
C SER A 193 -20.23 -0.78 -13.07
N GLY A 194 -21.44 -1.30 -12.88
CA GLY A 194 -22.48 -1.35 -13.93
C GLY A 194 -22.78 -2.71 -14.58
N THR A 195 -21.99 -3.76 -14.37
CA THR A 195 -22.28 -5.10 -14.95
C THR A 195 -22.64 -6.16 -13.91
N THR A 196 -22.00 -6.20 -12.80
CA THR A 196 -22.33 -6.95 -11.56
C THR A 196 -21.48 -6.32 -10.47
N THR A 197 -22.12 -5.51 -9.64
CA THR A 197 -21.46 -5.01 -8.44
C THR A 197 -21.26 -6.20 -7.51
N GLU A 198 -20.03 -6.68 -7.43
CA GLU A 198 -19.73 -7.76 -6.51
C GLU A 198 -19.52 -7.19 -5.12
N THR A 199 -20.28 -7.70 -4.16
CA THR A 199 -20.05 -7.45 -2.75
C THR A 199 -18.97 -8.40 -2.30
N MET A 200 -17.87 -7.87 -1.76
CA MET A 200 -16.78 -8.66 -1.22
C MET A 200 -16.43 -8.20 0.21
N GLU A 201 -15.76 -9.04 0.94
CA GLU A 201 -15.21 -8.66 2.25
C GLU A 201 -14.17 -7.54 2.08
N VAL A 202 -14.12 -6.64 3.06
CA VAL A 202 -13.06 -5.61 3.12
C VAL A 202 -11.73 -6.30 3.33
N GLU A 203 -10.78 -6.01 2.47
CA GLU A 203 -9.41 -6.51 2.64
C GLU A 203 -8.74 -5.83 3.84
N SER A 204 -8.02 -6.60 4.62
CA SER A 204 -7.20 -6.04 5.69
C SER A 204 -6.14 -5.10 5.11
N SER A 205 -5.92 -3.97 5.77
CA SER A 205 -5.06 -2.90 5.24
C SER A 205 -3.99 -2.49 6.23
N TYR A 206 -2.76 -2.31 5.72
CA TYR A 206 -1.67 -1.71 6.49
C TYR A 206 -1.84 -0.19 6.54
N LEU A 207 -1.80 0.35 7.75
CA LEU A 207 -1.96 1.78 8.02
C LEU A 207 -0.95 2.23 9.07
N ILE A 208 -0.55 3.49 9.00
CA ILE A 208 0.15 4.18 10.09
C ILE A 208 -0.87 5.11 10.73
N MET A 209 -1.16 4.88 11.99
CA MET A 209 -2.14 5.69 12.72
C MET A 209 -1.90 5.67 14.23
N LYS A 210 -2.42 6.68 14.90
CA LYS A 210 -2.45 6.70 16.37
C LYS A 210 -3.61 5.83 16.87
N LEU A 211 -3.29 4.81 17.65
CA LEU A 211 -4.28 3.94 18.27
C LEU A 211 -4.91 4.61 19.49
N PRO A 212 -6.16 4.24 19.89
CA PRO A 212 -6.83 4.82 21.05
C PRO A 212 -6.07 4.63 22.37
N ASP A 213 -5.25 3.60 22.49
CA ASP A 213 -4.45 3.25 23.64
C ASP A 213 -2.95 3.54 23.47
N SER A 214 -2.57 4.36 22.48
CA SER A 214 -1.19 4.77 22.21
C SER A 214 -1.07 6.29 22.06
N ASP A 215 0.04 6.85 22.53
CA ASP A 215 0.36 8.27 22.34
C ASP A 215 1.13 8.53 21.05
N GLU A 216 1.69 7.50 20.45
CA GLU A 216 2.48 7.56 19.23
C GLU A 216 1.74 6.89 18.05
N GLU A 217 2.12 7.26 16.83
CA GLU A 217 1.66 6.59 15.61
C GLU A 217 2.33 5.23 15.51
N GLU A 218 1.55 4.21 15.17
CA GLU A 218 2.00 2.84 15.02
C GLU A 218 1.66 2.29 13.63
N PHE A 219 2.53 1.48 13.08
CA PHE A 219 2.26 0.71 11.88
C PHE A 219 1.43 -0.51 12.24
N ILE A 220 0.23 -0.60 11.71
CA ILE A 220 -0.73 -1.67 12.02
C ILE A 220 -1.29 -2.30 10.76
N LEU A 221 -1.81 -3.51 10.90
CA LEU A 221 -2.68 -4.15 9.92
C LEU A 221 -4.04 -4.31 10.56
N MET A 222 -5.15 -3.91 9.90
CA MET A 222 -6.47 -3.92 10.49
C MET A 222 -7.58 -4.35 9.55
N VAL A 223 -8.70 -4.82 10.13
CA VAL A 223 -9.94 -5.17 9.44
C VAL A 223 -11.16 -4.86 10.32
N PRO A 224 -12.28 -4.33 9.75
CA PRO A 224 -13.50 -4.06 10.49
C PRO A 224 -14.40 -5.28 10.56
N PHE A 225 -15.17 -5.39 11.67
CA PHE A 225 -16.22 -6.41 11.88
C PHE A 225 -17.61 -5.79 11.93
N THR A 226 -18.58 -6.57 11.42
CA THR A 226 -20.01 -6.30 11.55
C THR A 226 -20.70 -7.48 12.24
N PRO A 227 -21.82 -7.28 12.94
CA PRO A 227 -22.64 -8.41 13.40
C PRO A 227 -23.19 -9.17 12.18
N GLN A 228 -23.26 -10.47 12.26
CA GLN A 228 -23.71 -11.30 11.14
C GLN A 228 -25.04 -10.83 10.58
N GLY A 229 -25.07 -10.63 9.26
CA GLY A 229 -26.25 -10.17 8.52
C GLY A 229 -26.62 -8.70 8.74
N LYS A 230 -25.73 -7.88 9.32
CA LYS A 230 -25.89 -6.43 9.49
C LYS A 230 -24.74 -5.68 8.83
N ASN A 231 -25.00 -4.42 8.49
CA ASN A 231 -23.99 -3.59 7.79
C ASN A 231 -23.32 -2.54 8.69
N ASN A 232 -23.80 -2.34 9.93
CA ASN A 232 -23.16 -1.43 10.88
C ASN A 232 -21.93 -2.09 11.51
N MET A 233 -20.85 -1.33 11.68
CA MET A 233 -19.66 -1.86 12.35
C MET A 233 -19.87 -1.99 13.86
N ILE A 234 -19.28 -3.03 14.45
CA ILE A 234 -19.30 -3.30 15.89
C ILE A 234 -17.90 -3.16 16.51
N SER A 235 -16.89 -3.49 15.75
CA SER A 235 -15.49 -3.44 16.18
C SER A 235 -14.54 -3.42 14.99
N TRP A 236 -13.27 -3.15 15.26
CA TRP A 236 -12.20 -3.41 14.33
C TRP A 236 -11.06 -4.14 15.04
N PHE A 237 -10.43 -5.02 14.29
CA PHE A 237 -9.36 -5.89 14.75
C PHE A 237 -8.06 -5.44 14.14
N ALA A 238 -7.01 -5.37 14.92
CA ALA A 238 -5.71 -4.92 14.47
C ALA A 238 -4.57 -5.77 15.01
N VAL A 239 -3.44 -5.76 14.31
CA VAL A 239 -2.17 -6.27 14.79
C VAL A 239 -1.11 -5.19 14.66
N LYS A 240 -0.28 -5.03 15.69
CA LYS A 240 0.85 -4.08 15.68
C LYS A 240 2.04 -4.69 14.96
N ASN A 241 2.75 -3.86 14.19
CA ASN A 241 3.91 -4.27 13.41
C ASN A 241 5.24 -3.74 13.95
N ASP A 242 5.23 -2.78 14.87
CA ASP A 242 6.44 -2.08 15.29
C ASP A 242 7.05 -2.65 16.57
N GLY A 243 8.38 -2.71 16.57
CA GLY A 243 9.24 -2.88 17.74
C GLY A 243 8.88 -4.07 18.64
N GLU A 244 8.83 -3.81 19.94
CA GLU A 244 8.48 -4.82 20.94
C GLU A 244 7.00 -5.22 20.92
N ASN A 245 6.16 -4.42 20.26
CA ASN A 245 4.73 -4.66 20.12
C ASN A 245 4.38 -5.54 18.90
N TYR A 246 5.37 -5.94 18.10
CA TYR A 246 5.17 -6.77 16.94
C TYR A 246 4.32 -8.01 17.24
N GLY A 247 3.24 -8.21 16.47
CA GLY A 247 2.35 -9.36 16.60
C GLY A 247 1.33 -9.25 17.73
N GLN A 248 1.24 -8.13 18.45
CA GLN A 248 0.17 -7.91 19.42
C GLN A 248 -1.15 -7.66 18.70
N LEU A 249 -2.09 -8.58 18.91
CA LEU A 249 -3.46 -8.46 18.42
C LEU A 249 -4.28 -7.58 19.35
N LYS A 250 -5.05 -6.67 18.79
CA LYS A 250 -5.92 -5.71 19.50
C LYS A 250 -7.33 -5.75 18.90
N LEU A 251 -8.33 -5.68 19.75
CA LEU A 251 -9.73 -5.49 19.37
C LEU A 251 -10.23 -4.18 19.95
N TYR A 252 -10.73 -3.31 19.08
CA TYR A 252 -11.36 -2.05 19.47
C TYR A 252 -12.85 -2.14 19.18
N SER A 253 -13.65 -2.22 20.25
CA SER A 253 -15.11 -2.30 20.15
C SER A 253 -15.73 -0.92 20.28
N PHE A 254 -16.74 -0.65 19.47
CA PHE A 254 -17.49 0.60 19.57
C PHE A 254 -18.41 0.57 20.82
N PRO A 255 -18.62 1.72 21.47
CA PRO A 255 -19.49 1.80 22.64
C PRO A 255 -20.90 1.33 22.32
N SER A 256 -21.52 0.57 23.24
CA SER A 256 -22.90 0.15 23.13
C SER A 256 -23.82 1.38 22.99
N GLY A 257 -24.71 1.35 21.98
CA GLY A 257 -25.64 2.46 21.72
C GLY A 257 -25.14 3.51 20.71
N LYS A 258 -23.87 3.47 20.28
CA LYS A 258 -23.36 4.27 19.17
C LYS A 258 -23.44 3.42 17.89
N ILE A 259 -24.27 3.85 16.95
CA ILE A 259 -24.30 3.22 15.62
C ILE A 259 -23.12 3.78 14.84
N VAL A 260 -22.28 2.89 14.32
CA VAL A 260 -21.17 3.23 13.42
C VAL A 260 -21.46 2.59 12.08
N GLU A 261 -21.58 3.41 11.06
CA GLU A 261 -21.88 2.96 9.70
C GLU A 261 -20.76 2.04 9.21
N GLY A 262 -21.13 0.92 8.60
CA GLY A 262 -20.17 0.06 7.91
C GLY A 262 -20.02 0.43 6.45
N PRO A 263 -19.03 -0.14 5.75
CA PRO A 263 -18.71 0.22 4.38
C PRO A 263 -19.91 0.16 3.44
N MET A 264 -20.73 -0.89 3.51
CA MET A 264 -21.94 -1.01 2.70
C MET A 264 -22.97 0.09 2.94
N GLN A 265 -23.05 0.66 4.15
CA GLN A 265 -23.93 1.79 4.45
C GLN A 265 -23.37 3.08 3.84
N ILE A 266 -22.04 3.27 3.94
CA ILE A 266 -21.35 4.39 3.29
C ILE A 266 -21.51 4.34 1.78
N GLU A 267 -21.41 3.15 1.17
CA GLU A 267 -21.70 2.94 -0.24
C GLU A 267 -23.12 3.35 -0.61
N GLY A 268 -24.09 3.05 0.24
CA GLY A 268 -25.47 3.51 0.09
C GLY A 268 -25.59 5.04 0.08
N ILE A 269 -24.88 5.72 0.99
CA ILE A 269 -24.85 7.18 1.08
C ILE A 269 -24.19 7.79 -0.18
N ILE A 270 -23.02 7.26 -0.58
CA ILE A 270 -22.31 7.69 -1.79
C ILE A 270 -23.21 7.56 -3.03
N SER A 271 -23.89 6.42 -3.15
CA SER A 271 -24.78 6.14 -4.29
C SER A 271 -26.03 7.03 -4.33
N GLN A 272 -26.46 7.58 -3.21
CA GLN A 272 -27.60 8.51 -3.09
C GLN A 272 -27.18 9.96 -3.36
N ASP A 273 -25.91 10.30 -3.35
CA ASP A 273 -25.43 11.63 -3.67
C ASP A 273 -25.54 11.89 -5.18
N VAL A 274 -26.37 12.86 -5.54
CA VAL A 274 -26.70 13.18 -6.96
C VAL A 274 -25.48 13.72 -7.70
N ALA A 275 -24.64 14.50 -7.06
CA ALA A 275 -23.45 15.08 -7.69
C ALA A 275 -22.43 14.01 -8.01
N ILE A 276 -22.14 13.14 -7.03
CA ILE A 276 -21.21 12.01 -7.19
C ILE A 276 -21.75 11.02 -8.23
N GLY A 277 -23.05 10.66 -8.14
CA GLY A 277 -23.66 9.75 -9.10
C GLY A 277 -23.60 10.27 -10.54
N ASN A 278 -23.85 11.56 -10.77
CA ASN A 278 -23.71 12.18 -12.08
C ASN A 278 -22.29 12.16 -12.60
N GLU A 279 -21.30 12.42 -11.75
CA GLU A 279 -19.89 12.44 -12.13
C GLU A 279 -19.38 11.04 -12.47
N ILE A 280 -19.77 10.03 -11.69
CA ILE A 280 -19.47 8.61 -11.99
C ILE A 280 -20.09 8.20 -13.32
N ASN A 281 -21.37 8.58 -13.56
CA ASN A 281 -22.06 8.31 -14.83
C ASN A 281 -21.34 8.99 -16.01
N LEU A 282 -20.87 10.23 -15.83
CA LEU A 282 -20.11 10.94 -16.85
C LEU A 282 -18.79 10.22 -17.19
N LEU A 283 -18.07 9.73 -16.19
CA LEU A 283 -16.85 8.94 -16.38
C LEU A 283 -17.12 7.64 -17.17
N GLN A 284 -18.31 7.04 -17.00
CA GLN A 284 -18.74 5.83 -17.71
C GLN A 284 -19.24 6.11 -19.14
N SER A 285 -19.77 7.31 -19.40
CA SER A 285 -20.48 7.63 -20.67
C SER A 285 -19.58 7.71 -21.89
N GLY A 286 -18.27 7.72 -21.73
CA GLY A 286 -17.28 7.76 -22.81
C GLY A 286 -17.21 6.50 -23.71
N GLY A 287 -18.00 5.46 -23.46
CA GLY A 287 -18.19 4.26 -24.29
C GLY A 287 -17.01 3.29 -24.36
N ASN A 288 -15.79 3.74 -24.09
CA ASN A 288 -14.56 2.94 -24.16
C ASN A 288 -13.82 2.83 -22.80
N SER A 289 -14.49 3.17 -21.70
CA SER A 289 -13.93 3.13 -20.36
C SER A 289 -14.91 2.53 -19.37
N GLN A 290 -14.35 1.90 -18.34
CA GLN A 290 -15.08 1.31 -17.21
C GLN A 290 -14.62 1.97 -15.92
N VAL A 291 -15.56 2.39 -15.10
CA VAL A 291 -15.25 2.83 -13.73
C VAL A 291 -15.03 1.60 -12.87
N VAL A 292 -13.92 1.57 -12.15
CA VAL A 292 -13.55 0.52 -11.20
C VAL A 292 -13.50 1.14 -9.81
N ARG A 293 -14.30 0.62 -8.89
CA ARG A 293 -14.28 0.99 -7.49
C ARG A 293 -13.17 0.21 -6.80
N GLY A 294 -12.29 0.90 -6.07
CA GLY A 294 -11.21 0.28 -5.32
C GLY A 294 -11.61 -0.07 -3.89
N ASN A 295 -10.68 -0.65 -3.14
CA ASN A 295 -10.90 -0.98 -1.74
C ASN A 295 -11.15 0.29 -0.92
N MET A 296 -12.22 0.27 -0.11
CA MET A 296 -12.52 1.34 0.83
C MET A 296 -11.60 1.24 2.04
N LEU A 297 -10.79 2.27 2.28
CA LEU A 297 -10.01 2.40 3.50
C LEU A 297 -10.89 2.95 4.62
N ILE A 298 -10.84 2.31 5.77
CA ILE A 298 -11.64 2.63 6.95
C ILE A 298 -10.69 3.03 8.05
N ILE A 299 -10.58 4.32 8.30
CA ILE A 299 -9.55 4.90 9.17
C ILE A 299 -10.22 5.51 10.40
N PRO A 300 -10.06 4.91 11.60
CA PRO A 300 -10.48 5.55 12.84
C PRO A 300 -9.73 6.86 13.07
N VAL A 301 -10.46 7.95 13.29
CA VAL A 301 -9.91 9.29 13.56
C VAL A 301 -10.65 9.85 14.77
N GLU A 302 -9.97 9.95 15.91
CA GLU A 302 -10.55 10.37 17.19
C GLU A 302 -11.84 9.57 17.52
N ASP A 303 -12.97 10.25 17.65
CA ASP A 303 -14.28 9.66 17.95
C ASP A 303 -15.10 9.27 16.70
N SER A 304 -14.52 9.34 15.52
CA SER A 304 -15.20 9.14 14.24
C SER A 304 -14.40 8.23 13.32
N ILE A 305 -15.00 7.90 12.18
CA ILE A 305 -14.33 7.10 11.13
C ILE A 305 -14.28 7.91 9.86
N LEU A 306 -13.11 7.92 9.24
CA LEU A 306 -12.86 8.44 7.90
C LEU A 306 -12.91 7.26 6.92
N TYR A 307 -13.75 7.36 5.90
CA TYR A 307 -13.83 6.39 4.81
C TYR A 307 -13.25 7.02 3.56
N VAL A 308 -12.37 6.29 2.89
CA VAL A 308 -11.70 6.74 1.67
C VAL A 308 -11.86 5.69 0.60
N GLU A 309 -12.54 6.03 -0.50
CA GLU A 309 -12.76 5.12 -1.62
C GLU A 309 -12.12 5.68 -2.89
N PRO A 310 -11.12 5.00 -3.46
CA PRO A 310 -10.52 5.39 -4.73
C PRO A 310 -11.38 4.92 -5.91
N ILE A 311 -11.56 5.80 -6.89
CA ILE A 311 -12.30 5.52 -8.13
C ILE A 311 -11.29 5.52 -9.29
N TYR A 312 -11.18 4.38 -9.94
CA TYR A 312 -10.30 4.20 -11.09
C TYR A 312 -11.07 4.19 -12.40
N LEU A 313 -10.41 4.60 -13.45
CA LEU A 313 -10.89 4.46 -14.82
C LEU A 313 -9.99 3.49 -15.58
N ARG A 314 -10.57 2.49 -16.20
CA ARG A 314 -9.88 1.51 -17.02
C ARG A 314 -10.45 1.54 -18.43
N ALA A 315 -9.61 1.66 -19.46
CA ALA A 315 -10.07 1.51 -20.83
C ALA A 315 -10.57 0.07 -21.08
N SER A 316 -11.54 -0.08 -21.97
CA SER A 316 -12.22 -1.37 -22.24
C SER A 316 -11.32 -2.42 -22.93
N ASN A 317 -10.08 -2.06 -23.32
CA ASN A 317 -9.13 -3.01 -23.88
C ASN A 317 -8.50 -3.85 -22.75
N ALA A 318 -8.26 -5.13 -23.03
CA ALA A 318 -7.79 -6.12 -22.03
C ALA A 318 -6.42 -5.81 -21.41
N SER A 319 -5.64 -4.90 -21.97
CA SER A 319 -4.28 -4.54 -21.52
C SER A 319 -4.20 -3.22 -20.76
N ALA A 320 -5.33 -2.51 -20.58
CA ALA A 320 -5.33 -1.21 -19.92
C ALA A 320 -5.19 -1.36 -18.41
N LEU A 321 -4.21 -0.64 -17.84
CA LEU A 321 -4.08 -0.50 -16.39
C LEU A 321 -5.13 0.52 -15.89
N PRO A 322 -5.77 0.26 -14.74
CA PRO A 322 -6.64 1.23 -14.10
C PRO A 322 -5.85 2.49 -13.71
N GLU A 323 -6.42 3.66 -13.95
CA GLU A 323 -5.85 4.95 -13.57
C GLU A 323 -6.74 5.60 -12.51
N LEU A 324 -6.15 6.03 -11.39
CA LEU A 324 -6.88 6.76 -10.35
C LEU A 324 -7.41 8.08 -10.92
N LYS A 325 -8.72 8.30 -10.84
CA LYS A 325 -9.38 9.50 -11.37
C LYS A 325 -10.01 10.34 -10.28
N LYS A 326 -10.60 9.70 -9.29
CA LYS A 326 -11.29 10.39 -8.20
C LYS A 326 -11.03 9.66 -6.89
N VAL A 327 -11.16 10.40 -5.79
CA VAL A 327 -11.15 9.85 -4.44
C VAL A 327 -12.37 10.38 -3.70
N ILE A 328 -13.22 9.47 -3.27
CA ILE A 328 -14.38 9.78 -2.44
C ILE A 328 -13.93 9.70 -0.99
N VAL A 329 -14.28 10.71 -0.20
CA VAL A 329 -14.03 10.74 1.25
C VAL A 329 -15.35 11.01 1.96
N PHE A 330 -15.65 10.16 2.95
CA PHE A 330 -16.79 10.35 3.84
C PHE A 330 -16.30 10.55 5.28
N TYR A 331 -16.79 11.57 5.94
CA TYR A 331 -16.50 11.86 7.35
C TYR A 331 -17.65 12.66 8.00
N LYS A 332 -18.15 12.22 9.15
CA LYS A 332 -19.20 12.92 9.93
C LYS A 332 -20.37 13.41 9.07
N ASN A 333 -20.99 12.53 8.27
CA ASN A 333 -22.11 12.80 7.37
C ASN A 333 -21.81 13.75 6.20
N GLN A 334 -20.55 14.03 5.91
CA GLN A 334 -20.13 14.76 4.72
C GLN A 334 -19.49 13.79 3.73
N VAL A 335 -19.94 13.83 2.50
CA VAL A 335 -19.32 13.08 1.40
C VAL A 335 -18.76 14.08 0.39
N VAL A 336 -17.54 13.81 -0.07
CA VAL A 336 -16.82 14.67 -1.03
C VAL A 336 -16.12 13.75 -2.03
N MET A 337 -16.11 14.16 -3.29
CA MET A 337 -15.34 13.50 -4.34
C MET A 337 -14.50 14.54 -5.09
N GLU A 338 -13.17 14.32 -5.13
CA GLU A 338 -12.21 15.18 -5.83
C GLU A 338 -11.21 14.33 -6.63
N ASP A 339 -10.32 14.99 -7.40
CA ASP A 339 -9.35 14.31 -8.26
C ASP A 339 -8.20 13.64 -7.46
N SER A 340 -8.05 13.97 -6.18
CA SER A 340 -7.02 13.40 -5.31
C SER A 340 -7.47 13.35 -3.86
N LEU A 341 -6.86 12.47 -3.07
CA LEU A 341 -7.11 12.38 -1.62
C LEU A 341 -6.85 13.72 -0.91
N GLU A 342 -5.75 14.39 -1.26
CA GLU A 342 -5.38 15.68 -0.65
C GLU A 342 -6.49 16.74 -0.85
N LYS A 343 -7.04 16.85 -2.06
CA LYS A 343 -8.14 17.79 -2.35
C LYS A 343 -9.42 17.41 -1.61
N SER A 344 -9.75 16.11 -1.54
CA SER A 344 -10.92 15.63 -0.80
C SER A 344 -10.80 15.90 0.68
N LEU A 345 -9.63 15.67 1.27
CA LEU A 345 -9.34 15.97 2.68
C LEU A 345 -9.38 17.48 2.97
N ALA A 346 -8.78 18.31 2.12
CA ALA A 346 -8.81 19.77 2.28
C ALA A 346 -10.24 20.33 2.26
N ARG A 347 -11.16 19.69 1.53
CA ARG A 347 -12.56 20.09 1.47
C ARG A 347 -13.36 19.64 2.70
N ILE A 348 -13.03 18.48 3.28
CA ILE A 348 -13.65 17.96 4.51
C ILE A 348 -13.06 18.65 5.75
N PHE A 349 -11.75 18.90 5.76
CA PHE A 349 -11.01 19.55 6.83
C PHE A 349 -10.44 20.88 6.31
N PRO A 350 -11.28 21.92 6.12
CA PRO A 350 -10.75 23.22 5.70
C PRO A 350 -9.82 23.72 6.80
N GLU A 351 -8.57 23.99 6.45
CA GLU A 351 -7.63 24.63 7.36
C GLU A 351 -8.32 25.88 7.92
N LYS A 352 -8.40 25.99 9.24
CA LYS A 352 -8.70 27.26 9.86
C LYS A 352 -7.58 28.21 9.42
N ARG A 353 -7.88 29.06 8.43
CA ARG A 353 -7.00 30.14 8.04
C ARG A 353 -6.67 30.86 9.35
N ALA A 354 -5.44 30.75 9.82
CA ALA A 354 -4.98 31.55 10.94
C ALA A 354 -5.37 33.01 10.58
N GLU A 355 -6.21 33.63 11.40
CA GLU A 355 -6.53 35.06 11.26
C GLU A 355 -5.17 35.74 11.11
N ALA A 356 -4.94 36.30 9.94
CA ALA A 356 -3.77 37.14 9.73
C ALA A 356 -3.76 38.16 10.85
N PRO A 357 -2.64 38.35 11.58
CA PRO A 357 -2.59 39.35 12.63
C PRO A 357 -3.09 40.66 12.04
N GLU A 358 -4.12 41.26 12.69
CA GLU A 358 -4.63 42.58 12.33
C GLU A 358 -3.45 43.54 12.24
N THR A 359 -3.18 43.99 11.03
CA THR A 359 -2.19 45.04 10.81
C THR A 359 -2.68 46.27 11.57
N PRO A 360 -1.89 46.87 12.48
CA PRO A 360 -2.31 48.04 13.21
C PRO A 360 -2.70 49.14 12.21
N GLU A 361 -3.91 49.69 12.35
CA GLU A 361 -4.36 50.86 11.59
C GLU A 361 -3.33 51.99 11.71
N VAL A 362 -2.69 52.28 10.58
CA VAL A 362 -1.88 53.51 10.46
C VAL A 362 -2.85 54.68 10.35
N PRO A 363 -2.73 55.73 11.21
CA PRO A 363 -3.62 56.87 11.17
C PRO A 363 -3.58 57.56 9.79
N GLN A 364 -4.75 57.77 9.18
CA GLN A 364 -4.89 58.51 7.93
C GLN A 364 -4.51 59.98 8.15
N VAL A 365 -3.52 60.45 7.42
CA VAL A 365 -3.25 61.87 7.26
C VAL A 365 -4.04 62.36 6.04
N PRO A 366 -4.83 63.45 6.16
CA PRO A 366 -5.65 63.96 5.06
C PRO A 366 -4.83 64.72 4.02
N GLY A 367 -5.03 64.36 2.77
CA GLY A 367 -4.89 65.23 1.62
C GLY A 367 -3.53 65.27 0.91
N THR A 368 -3.38 64.53 -0.15
CA THR A 368 -2.75 65.03 -1.36
C THR A 368 -3.28 64.32 -2.60
N GLN A 369 -3.60 65.10 -3.59
CA GLN A 369 -4.24 64.76 -4.86
C GLN A 369 -3.40 63.78 -5.69
N GLN A 370 -4.07 62.85 -6.34
CA GLN A 370 -3.56 61.88 -7.29
C GLN A 370 -3.22 62.61 -8.63
N PRO A 371 -1.99 62.50 -9.17
CA PRO A 371 -1.74 62.79 -10.59
C PRO A 371 -1.99 61.56 -11.48
N PRO A 372 -2.20 61.76 -12.79
CA PRO A 372 -2.71 60.71 -13.67
C PRO A 372 -1.66 59.66 -14.03
N ALA A 373 -2.14 58.46 -14.30
CA ALA A 373 -1.39 57.30 -14.75
C ALA A 373 -0.57 57.61 -16.03
N THR A 374 0.72 57.55 -15.92
CA THR A 374 1.66 57.37 -17.03
C THR A 374 2.40 56.09 -16.79
N GLY A 375 2.36 55.20 -17.80
CA GLY A 375 3.03 53.90 -17.80
C GLY A 375 4.53 54.10 -17.56
N GLY A 376 5.01 53.48 -16.50
CA GLY A 376 6.41 53.32 -16.21
C GLY A 376 6.71 51.82 -16.24
N GLU A 377 7.64 51.45 -17.12
CA GLU A 377 8.22 50.11 -17.18
C GLU A 377 8.69 49.67 -15.79
N MET A 378 8.14 48.54 -15.31
CA MET A 378 8.65 47.90 -14.10
C MET A 378 9.99 47.20 -14.41
N PRO A 379 10.93 47.17 -13.45
CA PRO A 379 12.22 46.52 -13.69
C PRO A 379 12.02 45.02 -13.95
N GLU A 380 12.60 44.50 -15.03
CA GLU A 380 12.64 43.08 -15.37
C GLU A 380 13.28 42.29 -14.21
N GLY A 381 12.47 41.51 -13.48
CA GLY A 381 13.00 40.52 -12.57
C GLY A 381 12.44 40.48 -11.15
N SER A 382 11.23 40.99 -10.88
CA SER A 382 10.61 40.74 -9.55
C SER A 382 10.20 39.26 -9.41
N VAL A 383 10.34 38.71 -8.21
CA VAL A 383 9.94 37.30 -7.89
C VAL A 383 8.48 37.04 -8.32
N ALA A 384 7.59 38.01 -8.14
CA ALA A 384 6.19 37.91 -8.52
C ALA A 384 5.99 37.78 -10.05
N GLU A 385 6.79 38.52 -10.85
CA GLU A 385 6.75 38.43 -12.32
C GLU A 385 7.30 37.09 -12.82
N LEU A 386 8.39 36.60 -12.22
CA LEU A 386 8.95 35.30 -12.57
C LEU A 386 7.98 34.16 -12.24
N ILE A 387 7.24 34.24 -11.13
CA ILE A 387 6.19 33.28 -10.79
C ILE A 387 5.05 33.31 -11.81
N THR A 388 4.58 34.50 -12.17
CA THR A 388 3.51 34.67 -13.16
C THR A 388 3.94 34.09 -14.50
N ARG A 389 5.16 34.42 -14.96
CA ARG A 389 5.72 33.92 -16.21
C ARG A 389 5.93 32.40 -16.19
N ALA A 390 6.36 31.82 -15.05
CA ALA A 390 6.48 30.38 -14.88
C ALA A 390 5.13 29.67 -15.08
N ASN A 391 4.05 30.21 -14.52
CA ASN A 391 2.70 29.67 -14.69
C ASN A 391 2.21 29.77 -16.13
N ASP A 392 2.47 30.87 -16.82
CA ASP A 392 2.07 31.07 -18.23
C ASP A 392 2.82 30.08 -19.14
N VAL A 393 4.13 29.91 -18.95
CA VAL A 393 4.94 28.96 -19.72
C VAL A 393 4.53 27.53 -19.45
N PHE A 394 4.18 27.19 -18.22
CA PHE A 394 3.66 25.87 -17.85
C PHE A 394 2.32 25.58 -18.54
N ASN A 395 1.39 26.54 -18.58
CA ASN A 395 0.12 26.40 -19.28
C ASN A 395 0.33 26.20 -20.79
N GLN A 396 1.25 26.97 -21.42
CA GLN A 396 1.62 26.79 -22.82
C GLN A 396 2.25 25.42 -23.11
N ALA A 397 3.07 24.89 -22.19
CA ALA A 397 3.59 23.53 -22.30
C ALA A 397 2.45 22.50 -22.29
N GLN A 398 1.49 22.64 -21.36
CA GLN A 398 0.34 21.72 -21.30
C GLN A 398 -0.53 21.79 -22.57
N GLU A 399 -0.76 22.97 -23.13
CA GLU A 399 -1.50 23.12 -24.38
C GLU A 399 -0.75 22.48 -25.55
N ALA A 400 0.57 22.68 -25.64
CA ALA A 400 1.39 22.03 -26.65
C ALA A 400 1.36 20.49 -26.53
N GLN A 401 1.38 19.96 -25.32
CA GLN A 401 1.25 18.54 -25.04
C GLN A 401 -0.12 18.00 -25.50
N ARG A 402 -1.23 18.69 -25.15
CA ARG A 402 -2.59 18.32 -25.56
C ARG A 402 -2.78 18.36 -27.08
N ALA A 403 -2.09 19.29 -27.75
CA ALA A 403 -2.08 19.40 -29.19
C ALA A 403 -1.14 18.41 -29.90
N GLY A 404 -0.41 17.58 -29.18
CA GLY A 404 0.57 16.64 -29.73
C GLY A 404 1.82 17.29 -30.30
N ASN A 405 2.05 18.58 -30.01
CA ASN A 405 3.23 19.32 -30.49
C ASN A 405 4.40 19.17 -29.53
N TRP A 406 5.08 18.05 -29.64
CA TRP A 406 6.20 17.68 -28.76
C TRP A 406 7.42 18.59 -28.86
N ALA A 407 7.64 19.23 -30.04
CA ALA A 407 8.74 20.19 -30.24
C ALA A 407 8.50 21.46 -29.41
N LEU A 408 7.29 22.04 -29.47
CA LEU A 408 6.91 23.21 -28.69
C LEU A 408 6.83 22.87 -27.18
N TYR A 409 6.36 21.67 -26.82
CA TYR A 409 6.37 21.20 -25.44
C TYR A 409 7.78 21.21 -24.84
N GLY A 410 8.75 20.62 -25.56
CA GLY A 410 10.15 20.59 -25.13
C GLY A 410 10.78 22.01 -25.00
N GLU A 411 10.45 22.91 -25.93
CA GLU A 411 10.88 24.31 -25.86
C GLU A 411 10.34 25.01 -24.60
N LYS A 412 9.04 24.85 -24.29
CA LYS A 412 8.40 25.46 -23.14
C LYS A 412 8.88 24.88 -21.81
N ILE A 413 9.18 23.60 -21.74
CA ILE A 413 9.78 22.99 -20.54
C ILE A 413 11.18 23.55 -20.26
N ASN A 414 12.00 23.75 -21.29
CA ASN A 414 13.33 24.37 -21.15
C ASN A 414 13.24 25.85 -20.70
N GLU A 415 12.24 26.60 -21.24
CA GLU A 415 11.97 27.97 -20.79
C GLU A 415 11.57 28.00 -19.31
N LEU A 416 10.68 27.11 -18.87
CA LEU A 416 10.25 26.95 -17.51
C LEU A 416 11.43 26.65 -16.57
N GLU A 417 12.30 25.71 -16.94
CA GLU A 417 13.50 25.38 -16.18
C GLU A 417 14.39 26.58 -15.97
N THR A 418 14.55 27.41 -17.00
CA THR A 418 15.36 28.65 -16.93
C THR A 418 14.77 29.64 -15.93
N ILE A 419 13.44 29.80 -15.91
CA ILE A 419 12.76 30.71 -14.98
C ILE A 419 12.88 30.20 -13.54
N LEU A 420 12.70 28.89 -13.33
CA LEU A 420 12.82 28.27 -12.01
C LEU A 420 14.25 28.39 -11.44
N ARG A 421 15.28 28.25 -12.27
CA ARG A 421 16.67 28.49 -11.85
C ARG A 421 16.89 29.93 -11.40
N LYS A 422 16.37 30.93 -12.13
CA LYS A 422 16.44 32.34 -11.73
C LYS A 422 15.72 32.61 -10.41
N LEU A 423 14.56 31.98 -10.20
CA LEU A 423 13.83 32.08 -8.92
C LEU A 423 14.63 31.50 -7.76
N ASN A 424 15.28 30.36 -7.98
CA ASN A 424 16.12 29.73 -6.97
C ASN A 424 17.36 30.58 -6.63
N ASP A 425 18.00 31.18 -7.63
CA ASP A 425 19.14 32.07 -7.44
C ASP A 425 18.77 33.33 -6.65
N LEU A 426 17.58 33.89 -6.90
CA LEU A 426 17.04 35.03 -6.15
C LEU A 426 16.69 34.67 -4.70
N ASN A 427 16.22 33.44 -4.46
CA ASN A 427 15.91 32.95 -3.11
C ASN A 427 17.18 32.60 -2.31
N ALA A 428 18.25 32.21 -2.98
CA ALA A 428 19.56 31.95 -2.35
C ALA A 428 20.35 33.23 -2.03
N ALA A 429 19.93 34.37 -2.57
CA ALA A 429 20.55 35.67 -2.37
C ALA A 429 19.85 36.53 -1.28
N GLN A 430 18.77 36.05 -0.69
CA GLN A 430 18.08 36.60 0.47
C GLN A 430 18.44 35.80 1.75
#